data_4f14e41ec7ce363ec85da53d8ca2da4f
#
_entry.id   4f14e41ec7ce363ec85da53d8ca2da4f
#
_cell.length_a   1.000
_cell.length_b   1.000
_cell.length_c   1.000
_cell.angle_alpha   90.00
_cell.angle_beta   90.00
_cell.angle_gamma   90.00
#
_symmetry.space_group_name_H-M   'P 1'
#
loop_
_entity.id
_entity.type
_entity.pdbx_description
1 polymer ?
#
loop_
_entity_poly.entity_id
_entity_poly.type
_entity_poly.pdbx_seq_one_letter_code
_entity_poly.pdbx_strand_id
1 'polypeptide(L)'
;MSLLSHRLESILNEAERKALVAVLRSRPELTLEKLQDCFVGRYGDTLRSITVGELIELHVDIDLPEDGGPPVDRSVLELAKHSNGEIYDGLVLDVIAAAGGHPVSASYLRARVGGPRWKLQGSLRRLVEAGKVHRNGVTSSTRYRVAALD
;
A
#
# COMPACT_ATOMS: atom_id res chain seq x y z
N MET A 1 -5.88 -45.00 10.81
CA MET A 1 -6.32 -43.61 10.85
C MET A 1 -7.49 -43.40 9.91
N SER A 2 -8.53 -42.76 10.35
CA SER A 2 -9.69 -42.47 9.50
C SER A 2 -9.42 -41.28 8.61
N LEU A 3 -10.04 -41.27 7.44
CA LEU A 3 -10.04 -40.12 6.49
C LEU A 3 -10.43 -38.80 7.20
N LEU A 4 -11.28 -38.86 8.21
CA LEU A 4 -11.70 -37.72 9.02
C LEU A 4 -10.55 -37.13 9.86
N SER A 5 -9.68 -37.99 10.44
CA SER A 5 -8.55 -37.53 11.23
C SER A 5 -7.54 -36.74 10.35
N HIS A 6 -7.22 -37.26 9.17
CA HIS A 6 -6.36 -36.58 8.22
C HIS A 6 -6.92 -35.23 7.76
N ARG A 7 -8.22 -35.19 7.56
CA ARG A 7 -8.92 -33.97 7.14
C ARG A 7 -8.91 -32.90 8.24
N LEU A 8 -9.14 -33.32 9.47
CA LEU A 8 -9.06 -32.42 10.64
C LEU A 8 -7.66 -31.89 10.87
N GLU A 9 -6.64 -32.76 10.80
CA GLU A 9 -5.23 -32.32 10.90
C GLU A 9 -4.86 -31.31 9.81
N SER A 10 -5.28 -31.55 8.58
CA SER A 10 -5.03 -30.62 7.48
C SER A 10 -5.69 -29.26 7.71
N ILE A 11 -6.93 -29.23 8.18
CA ILE A 11 -7.66 -27.99 8.48
C ILE A 11 -7.00 -27.25 9.65
N LEU A 12 -6.60 -27.97 10.70
CA LEU A 12 -5.94 -27.37 11.86
C LEU A 12 -4.56 -26.80 11.49
N ASN A 13 -3.78 -27.51 10.69
CA ASN A 13 -2.49 -27.06 10.23
C ASN A 13 -2.61 -25.80 9.35
N GLU A 14 -3.62 -25.78 8.50
CA GLU A 14 -3.87 -24.61 7.66
C GLU A 14 -4.31 -23.40 8.49
N ALA A 15 -5.21 -23.61 9.47
CA ALA A 15 -5.65 -22.55 10.37
C ALA A 15 -4.49 -22.01 11.23
N GLU A 16 -3.64 -22.89 11.75
CA GLU A 16 -2.45 -22.52 12.50
C GLU A 16 -1.48 -21.69 11.65
N ARG A 17 -1.25 -22.14 10.42
CA ARG A 17 -0.40 -21.44 9.45
C ARG A 17 -0.92 -20.03 9.16
N LYS A 18 -2.21 -19.90 8.90
CA LYS A 18 -2.86 -18.59 8.67
C LYS A 18 -2.76 -17.68 9.90
N ALA A 19 -2.93 -18.22 11.09
CA ALA A 19 -2.80 -17.48 12.34
C ALA A 19 -1.37 -16.99 12.55
N LEU A 20 -0.36 -17.83 12.32
CA LEU A 20 1.05 -17.45 12.43
C LEU A 20 1.44 -16.36 11.42
N VAL A 21 0.99 -16.49 10.20
CA VAL A 21 1.21 -15.47 9.17
C VAL A 21 0.58 -14.15 9.56
N ALA A 22 -0.64 -14.16 10.11
CA ALA A 22 -1.31 -12.96 10.60
C ALA A 22 -0.56 -12.30 11.76
N VAL A 23 0.00 -13.09 12.67
CA VAL A 23 0.85 -12.60 13.78
C VAL A 23 2.12 -11.94 13.26
N LEU A 24 2.80 -12.58 12.29
CA LEU A 24 4.01 -12.01 11.67
C LEU A 24 3.72 -10.68 10.97
N ARG A 25 2.57 -10.57 10.32
CA ARG A 25 2.12 -9.31 9.68
C ARG A 25 1.86 -8.18 10.67
N SER A 26 1.34 -8.53 11.85
CA SER A 26 1.05 -7.53 12.89
C SER A 26 2.30 -6.97 13.55
N ARG A 27 3.46 -7.57 13.29
CA ARG A 27 4.73 -7.20 13.90
C ARG A 27 5.85 -7.01 12.87
N PRO A 28 5.77 -5.95 12.06
CA PRO A 28 6.78 -5.68 11.03
C PRO A 28 8.17 -5.37 11.60
N GLU A 29 8.26 -5.05 12.89
CA GLU A 29 9.50 -4.81 13.59
C GLU A 29 10.30 -6.08 13.95
N LEU A 30 9.71 -7.27 13.77
CA LEU A 30 10.41 -8.53 14.02
C LEU A 30 11.56 -8.74 13.04
N THR A 31 12.74 -8.95 13.57
CA THR A 31 13.92 -9.31 12.79
C THR A 31 13.98 -10.82 12.54
N LEU A 32 14.70 -11.24 11.50
CA LEU A 32 14.94 -12.66 11.23
C LEU A 32 15.66 -13.35 12.41
N GLU A 33 16.54 -12.65 13.11
CA GLU A 33 17.23 -13.14 14.29
C GLU A 33 16.25 -13.52 15.41
N LYS A 34 15.28 -12.65 15.70
CA LYS A 34 14.22 -12.93 16.68
C LYS A 34 13.30 -14.06 16.26
N LEU A 35 13.06 -14.22 14.96
CA LEU A 35 12.28 -15.33 14.43
C LEU A 35 12.98 -16.68 14.59
N GLN A 36 14.31 -16.72 14.56
CA GLN A 36 15.07 -17.96 14.75
C GLN A 36 14.76 -18.66 16.07
N ASP A 37 14.57 -17.89 17.13
CA ASP A 37 14.21 -18.43 18.45
C ASP A 37 12.85 -19.14 18.45
N CYS A 38 11.97 -18.74 17.55
CA CYS A 38 10.64 -19.33 17.41
C CYS A 38 10.65 -20.67 16.67
N PHE A 39 11.71 -20.98 15.91
CA PHE A 39 11.83 -22.24 15.15
C PHE A 39 12.04 -23.48 16.04
N VAL A 40 12.44 -23.30 17.27
CA VAL A 40 12.68 -24.37 18.24
C VAL A 40 11.42 -24.71 19.03
N GLY A 41 10.41 -23.87 19.02
CA GLY A 41 9.17 -24.02 19.78
C GLY A 41 8.15 -24.93 19.09
N ARG A 42 6.96 -25.02 19.71
CA ARG A 42 5.82 -25.81 19.25
C ARG A 42 5.42 -25.52 17.79
N TYR A 43 5.56 -24.31 17.35
CA TYR A 43 5.16 -23.85 16.01
C TYR A 43 6.34 -23.83 15.02
N GLY A 44 7.49 -24.36 15.41
CA GLY A 44 8.72 -24.31 14.62
C GLY A 44 8.58 -24.94 13.24
N ASP A 45 7.94 -26.11 13.15
CA ASP A 45 7.74 -26.80 11.87
C ASP A 45 6.81 -26.04 10.94
N THR A 46 5.73 -25.47 11.48
CA THR A 46 4.81 -24.64 10.71
C THR A 46 5.49 -23.36 10.24
N LEU A 47 6.27 -22.70 11.09
CA LEU A 47 7.03 -21.49 10.72
C LEU A 47 8.05 -21.76 9.62
N ARG A 48 8.76 -22.89 9.65
CA ARG A 48 9.71 -23.28 8.60
C ARG A 48 9.06 -23.55 7.26
N SER A 49 7.78 -23.91 7.26
CA SER A 49 7.01 -24.17 6.05
C SER A 49 6.45 -22.91 5.39
N ILE A 50 6.43 -21.78 6.10
CA ILE A 50 5.95 -20.51 5.56
C ILE A 50 6.96 -19.96 4.56
N THR A 51 6.51 -19.69 3.36
CA THR A 51 7.33 -19.10 2.30
C THR A 51 7.33 -17.58 2.35
N VAL A 52 8.38 -16.97 1.82
CA VAL A 52 8.43 -15.52 1.62
C VAL A 52 7.27 -15.05 0.73
N GLY A 53 6.88 -15.88 -0.25
CA GLY A 53 5.72 -15.62 -1.10
C GLY A 53 4.43 -15.44 -0.30
N GLU A 54 4.17 -16.31 0.67
CA GLU A 54 2.98 -16.20 1.53
C GLU A 54 2.97 -14.93 2.38
N LEU A 55 4.14 -14.52 2.87
CA LEU A 55 4.29 -13.27 3.61
C LEU A 55 4.05 -12.06 2.70
N ILE A 56 4.49 -12.13 1.45
CA ILE A 56 4.28 -11.10 0.44
C ILE A 56 2.84 -11.11 -0.07
N GLU A 57 2.25 -12.26 -0.35
CA GLU A 57 0.86 -12.38 -0.82
C GLU A 57 -0.13 -11.77 0.18
N LEU A 58 0.18 -11.85 1.44
CA LEU A 58 -0.60 -11.16 2.47
C LEU A 58 -0.37 -9.64 2.49
N HIS A 59 0.68 -9.16 1.84
CA HIS A 59 0.90 -7.76 1.51
C HIS A 59 0.31 -7.36 0.14
N VAL A 60 -0.32 -8.29 -0.60
CA VAL A 60 -0.97 -7.99 -1.89
C VAL A 60 -2.19 -7.07 -1.72
N ASP A 61 -2.66 -6.93 -0.52
CA ASP A 61 -3.56 -5.83 -0.18
C ASP A 61 -2.85 -4.46 -0.08
N ILE A 62 -1.54 -4.45 -0.12
CA ILE A 62 -0.76 -3.25 -0.41
C ILE A 62 -0.48 -3.31 -1.92
N ASP A 63 -1.31 -2.64 -2.68
CA ASP A 63 -1.00 -2.32 -4.07
C ASP A 63 0.32 -1.56 -4.08
N LEU A 64 1.42 -2.32 -4.22
CA LEU A 64 2.69 -1.72 -4.57
C LEU A 64 2.50 -1.15 -5.97
N PRO A 65 2.48 0.17 -6.11
CA PRO A 65 2.26 0.76 -7.42
C PRO A 65 3.41 0.34 -8.34
N GLU A 66 3.09 0.01 -9.58
CA GLU A 66 4.05 -0.40 -10.61
C GLU A 66 5.17 0.63 -10.82
N ASP A 67 4.98 1.85 -10.35
CA ASP A 67 5.95 2.95 -10.44
C ASP A 67 7.08 2.89 -9.40
N GLY A 68 7.09 1.89 -8.51
CA GLY A 68 8.12 1.73 -7.48
C GLY A 68 8.08 2.78 -6.36
N GLY A 69 7.02 3.58 -6.30
CA GLY A 69 6.83 4.60 -5.27
C GLY A 69 6.38 4.02 -3.92
N PRO A 70 6.10 4.90 -2.93
CA PRO A 70 5.62 4.47 -1.63
C PRO A 70 4.29 3.72 -1.74
N PRO A 71 4.01 2.79 -0.79
CA PRO A 71 2.79 2.00 -0.80
C PRO A 71 1.54 2.88 -0.73
N VAL A 72 0.47 2.39 -1.32
CA VAL A 72 -0.83 3.06 -1.30
C VAL A 72 -1.43 2.98 0.11
N ASP A 73 -1.78 4.12 0.67
CA ASP A 73 -2.48 4.20 1.95
C ASP A 73 -4.00 4.08 1.72
N ARG A 74 -4.57 2.97 2.18
CA ARG A 74 -6.02 2.72 2.05
C ARG A 74 -6.88 3.74 2.80
N SER A 75 -6.38 4.28 3.91
CA SER A 75 -7.11 5.32 4.65
C SER A 75 -7.26 6.59 3.83
N VAL A 76 -6.23 6.95 3.07
CA VAL A 76 -6.28 8.08 2.12
C VAL A 76 -7.26 7.80 0.99
N LEU A 77 -7.26 6.59 0.43
CA LEU A 77 -8.20 6.20 -0.62
C LEU A 77 -9.66 6.26 -0.13
N GLU A 78 -9.95 5.75 1.05
CA GLU A 78 -11.29 5.81 1.62
C GLU A 78 -11.73 7.24 1.91
N LEU A 79 -10.86 8.05 2.50
CA LEU A 79 -11.14 9.46 2.75
C LEU A 79 -11.38 10.22 1.44
N ALA A 80 -10.59 9.95 0.42
CA ALA A 80 -10.72 10.57 -0.89
C ALA A 80 -12.03 10.24 -1.60
N LYS A 81 -12.59 9.03 -1.41
CA LYS A 81 -13.90 8.66 -1.95
C LYS A 81 -15.02 9.56 -1.46
N HIS A 82 -14.95 9.94 -0.20
CA HIS A 82 -16.00 10.72 0.47
C HIS A 82 -15.71 12.22 0.54
N SER A 83 -14.54 12.63 0.08
CA SER A 83 -14.11 14.04 0.11
C SER A 83 -14.26 14.70 -1.24
N ASN A 84 -14.57 15.98 -1.23
CA ASN A 84 -14.66 16.82 -2.42
C ASN A 84 -14.01 18.17 -2.15
N GLY A 85 -13.78 18.95 -3.22
CA GLY A 85 -13.29 20.32 -3.12
C GLY A 85 -11.93 20.40 -2.42
N GLU A 86 -11.83 21.30 -1.45
CA GLU A 86 -10.57 21.60 -0.75
C GLU A 86 -9.96 20.41 0.00
N ILE A 87 -10.80 19.53 0.56
CA ILE A 87 -10.33 18.35 1.29
C ILE A 87 -9.66 17.38 0.32
N TYR A 88 -10.28 17.11 -0.81
CA TYR A 88 -9.71 16.26 -1.85
C TYR A 88 -8.43 16.89 -2.44
N ASP A 89 -8.43 18.19 -2.69
CA ASP A 89 -7.27 18.93 -3.17
C ASP A 89 -6.10 18.83 -2.17
N GLY A 90 -6.38 18.90 -0.86
CA GLY A 90 -5.41 18.70 0.19
C GLY A 90 -4.78 17.30 0.16
N LEU A 91 -5.58 16.25 -0.05
CA LEU A 91 -5.09 14.88 -0.16
C LEU A 91 -4.19 14.70 -1.39
N VAL A 92 -4.57 15.27 -2.53
CA VAL A 92 -3.75 15.26 -3.75
C VAL A 92 -2.42 15.99 -3.53
N LEU A 93 -2.46 17.15 -2.89
CA LEU A 93 -1.26 17.93 -2.57
C LEU A 93 -0.32 17.16 -1.63
N ASP A 94 -0.85 16.51 -0.61
CA ASP A 94 -0.06 15.71 0.33
C ASP A 94 0.64 14.53 -0.36
N VAL A 95 -0.02 13.87 -1.30
CA VAL A 95 0.58 12.79 -2.09
C VAL A 95 1.70 13.31 -2.99
N ILE A 96 1.52 14.47 -3.62
CA ILE A 96 2.58 15.12 -4.42
C ILE A 96 3.76 15.52 -3.52
N ALA A 97 3.50 16.09 -2.36
CA ALA A 97 4.53 16.49 -1.39
C ALA A 97 5.33 15.29 -0.87
N ALA A 98 4.67 14.16 -0.62
CA ALA A 98 5.30 12.92 -0.16
C ALA A 98 6.29 12.33 -1.18
N ALA A 99 6.23 12.74 -2.44
CA ALA A 99 7.21 12.36 -3.46
C ALA A 99 8.57 13.07 -3.33
N GLY A 100 8.73 13.95 -2.33
CA GLY A 100 10.02 14.57 -2.00
C GLY A 100 10.57 15.51 -3.06
N GLY A 101 9.71 16.18 -3.81
CA GLY A 101 10.10 17.12 -4.89
C GLY A 101 10.30 16.46 -6.26
N HIS A 102 10.19 15.14 -6.35
CA HIS A 102 10.21 14.43 -7.63
C HIS A 102 8.89 14.65 -8.38
N PRO A 103 8.95 14.96 -9.69
CA PRO A 103 7.73 15.09 -10.48
C PRO A 103 6.99 13.76 -10.59
N VAL A 104 5.67 13.79 -10.43
CA VAL A 104 4.82 12.60 -10.48
C VAL A 104 3.78 12.69 -11.60
N SER A 105 3.38 11.56 -12.15
CA SER A 105 2.37 11.46 -13.20
C SER A 105 0.95 11.47 -12.63
N ALA A 106 -0.04 11.73 -13.47
CA ALA A 106 -1.45 11.57 -13.11
C ALA A 106 -1.78 10.12 -12.73
N SER A 107 -1.17 9.13 -13.38
CA SER A 107 -1.34 7.71 -13.03
C SER A 107 -0.83 7.40 -11.64
N TYR A 108 0.32 7.94 -11.25
CA TYR A 108 0.86 7.85 -9.89
C TYR A 108 -0.14 8.37 -8.85
N LEU A 109 -0.73 9.54 -9.12
CA LEU A 109 -1.70 10.15 -8.23
C LEU A 109 -3.02 9.36 -8.16
N ARG A 110 -3.51 8.86 -9.29
CA ARG A 110 -4.72 8.03 -9.33
C ARG A 110 -4.58 6.76 -8.50
N ALA A 111 -3.45 6.12 -8.54
CA ALA A 111 -3.18 4.92 -7.74
C ALA A 111 -3.25 5.20 -6.24
N ARG A 112 -2.90 6.42 -5.80
CA ARG A 112 -2.78 6.77 -4.38
C ARG A 112 -3.96 7.56 -3.81
N VAL A 113 -4.63 8.35 -4.63
CA VAL A 113 -5.80 9.14 -4.20
C VAL A 113 -7.10 8.49 -4.65
N GLY A 114 -7.06 7.77 -5.76
CA GLY A 114 -8.24 7.11 -6.34
C GLY A 114 -9.26 8.10 -6.92
N GLY A 115 -10.47 7.62 -7.07
CA GLY A 115 -11.57 8.39 -7.63
C GLY A 115 -11.58 8.44 -9.16
N PRO A 116 -12.65 9.01 -9.73
CA PRO A 116 -12.77 9.12 -11.17
C PRO A 116 -11.77 10.13 -11.74
N ARG A 117 -11.37 9.91 -12.99
CA ARG A 117 -10.37 10.73 -13.67
C ARG A 117 -10.69 12.23 -13.66
N TRP A 118 -11.97 12.59 -13.87
CA TRP A 118 -12.41 13.98 -13.90
C TRP A 118 -12.20 14.71 -12.56
N LYS A 119 -12.36 13.97 -11.45
CA LYS A 119 -12.18 14.52 -10.08
C LYS A 119 -10.73 14.88 -9.82
N LEU A 120 -9.81 13.98 -10.19
CA LEU A 120 -8.38 14.24 -10.08
C LEU A 120 -7.93 15.38 -10.99
N GLN A 121 -8.38 15.40 -12.23
CA GLN A 121 -8.02 16.46 -13.18
C GLN A 121 -8.52 17.83 -12.71
N GLY A 122 -9.76 17.89 -12.18
CA GLY A 122 -10.30 19.10 -11.59
C GLY A 122 -9.48 19.60 -10.40
N SER A 123 -9.07 18.68 -9.52
CA SER A 123 -8.22 19.00 -8.37
C SER A 123 -6.85 19.54 -8.81
N LEU A 124 -6.18 18.84 -9.71
CA LEU A 124 -4.88 19.27 -10.24
C LEU A 124 -4.95 20.65 -10.90
N ARG A 125 -6.01 20.90 -11.65
CA ARG A 125 -6.25 22.22 -12.26
C ARG A 125 -6.34 23.32 -11.20
N ARG A 126 -7.14 23.11 -10.16
CA ARG A 126 -7.28 24.08 -9.06
C ARG A 126 -5.96 24.30 -8.32
N LEU A 127 -5.19 23.26 -8.07
CA LEU A 127 -3.89 23.35 -7.41
C LEU A 127 -2.85 24.09 -8.25
N VAL A 128 -2.86 23.90 -9.55
CA VAL A 128 -1.99 24.64 -10.49
C VAL A 128 -2.40 26.11 -10.56
N GLU A 129 -3.70 26.39 -10.67
CA GLU A 129 -4.24 27.77 -10.69
C GLU A 129 -3.96 28.51 -9.37
N ALA A 130 -3.98 27.80 -8.24
CA ALA A 130 -3.63 28.36 -6.93
C ALA A 130 -2.11 28.53 -6.72
N GLY A 131 -1.27 28.11 -7.66
CA GLY A 131 0.18 28.17 -7.54
C GLY A 131 0.82 27.19 -6.55
N LYS A 132 0.07 26.19 -6.08
CA LYS A 132 0.55 25.18 -5.12
C LYS A 132 1.27 24.02 -5.79
N VAL A 133 0.99 23.77 -7.07
CA VAL A 133 1.56 22.69 -7.86
C VAL A 133 2.04 23.22 -9.20
N HIS A 134 3.23 22.82 -9.60
CA HIS A 134 3.73 23.07 -10.95
C HIS A 134 3.42 21.89 -11.87
N ARG A 135 2.88 22.23 -13.02
CA ARG A 135 2.65 21.29 -14.12
C ARG A 135 3.75 21.46 -15.17
N ASN A 136 4.38 20.38 -15.57
CA ASN A 136 5.37 20.36 -16.64
C ASN A 136 5.04 19.25 -17.65
N GLY A 137 5.28 19.50 -18.92
CA GLY A 137 5.04 18.55 -20.01
C GLY A 137 3.65 18.66 -20.64
N VAL A 138 3.45 17.89 -21.69
CA VAL A 138 2.24 17.88 -22.50
C VAL A 138 1.73 16.44 -22.66
N THR A 139 0.42 16.25 -22.55
CA THR A 139 -0.24 14.96 -22.74
C THR A 139 0.29 13.85 -21.81
N SER A 140 0.77 12.74 -22.34
CA SER A 140 1.24 11.59 -21.56
C SER A 140 2.54 11.85 -20.78
N SER A 141 3.30 12.88 -21.15
CA SER A 141 4.52 13.28 -20.45
C SER A 141 4.30 14.30 -19.33
N THR A 142 3.06 14.67 -19.07
CA THR A 142 2.73 15.64 -18.01
C THR A 142 3.14 15.12 -16.64
N ARG A 143 3.84 15.98 -15.89
CA ARG A 143 4.29 15.71 -14.53
C ARG A 143 3.91 16.87 -13.61
N TYR A 144 3.69 16.53 -12.35
CA TYR A 144 3.28 17.46 -11.30
C TYR A 144 4.27 17.41 -10.14
N ARG A 145 4.61 18.56 -9.60
CA ARG A 145 5.43 18.69 -8.39
C ARG A 145 4.92 19.82 -7.53
N VAL A 146 5.23 19.78 -6.24
CA VAL A 146 4.90 20.90 -5.34
C VAL A 146 5.67 22.14 -5.80
N ALA A 147 4.97 23.27 -5.84
CA ALA A 147 5.61 24.56 -6.07
C ALA A 147 6.53 24.87 -4.88
N ALA A 148 7.77 25.24 -5.14
CA ALA A 148 8.65 25.73 -4.10
C ALA A 148 8.04 26.99 -3.49
N LEU A 149 7.90 27.03 -2.17
CA LEU A 149 7.58 28.24 -1.46
C LEU A 149 8.81 29.16 -1.52
N ASP A 150 8.71 30.19 -2.31
CA ASP A 150 9.68 31.27 -2.26
C ASP A 150 9.50 32.09 -0.99
#